data_4ea819cf8e29b2df001f81302868c136
#
_entry.id   4ea819cf8e29b2df001f81302868c136
#
_cell.length_a   1.000
_cell.length_b   1.000
_cell.length_c   1.000
_cell.angle_alpha   90.00
_cell.angle_beta   90.00
_cell.angle_gamma   90.00
#
_symmetry.space_group_name_H-M   'P 1'
#
loop_
_entity.id
_entity.type
_entity.pdbx_description
1 polymer ?
#
loop_
_entity_poly.entity_id
_entity_poly.type
_entity_poly.pdbx_seq_one_letter_code
_entity_poly.pdbx_strand_id
1 'polypeptide(L)'
;MTRIKEQINGRLKVAFGHDCVMDPWYPLGSHDMLEVASMALHVGHMTGQNEMKECFRAVTQYPAEIMCLGNYGLQKGCNGDLVILQATDTIEALRLKPSRLFVIRRGKIISSEEPKSSNVLINGEIYKVSFSKKDFSWTQV
;
A
#
# COMPACT_ATOMS: atom_id res chain seq x y z
N MET A 1 -21.04 6.25 -6.63
CA MET A 1 -19.62 6.15 -6.24
C MET A 1 -19.03 7.54 -6.14
N THR A 2 -18.22 7.81 -5.12
CA THR A 2 -17.59 9.11 -4.91
C THR A 2 -16.64 9.46 -6.07
N ARG A 3 -16.67 10.70 -6.52
CA ARG A 3 -15.82 11.21 -7.62
C ARG A 3 -14.40 11.51 -7.12
N ILE A 4 -13.67 10.47 -6.75
CA ILE A 4 -12.33 10.58 -6.12
C ILE A 4 -11.36 11.37 -7.00
N LYS A 5 -11.32 11.07 -8.29
CA LYS A 5 -10.39 11.68 -9.25
C LYS A 5 -10.60 13.19 -9.38
N GLU A 6 -11.85 13.62 -9.45
CA GLU A 6 -12.19 15.05 -9.53
C GLU A 6 -11.84 15.78 -8.23
N GLN A 7 -12.05 15.15 -7.08
CA GLN A 7 -11.68 15.75 -5.78
C GLN A 7 -10.17 15.95 -5.68
N ILE A 8 -9.38 14.92 -6.04
CA ILE A 8 -7.92 15.02 -6.03
C ILE A 8 -7.43 16.05 -7.04
N ASN A 9 -7.99 16.09 -8.25
CA ASN A 9 -7.66 17.10 -9.26
C ASN A 9 -8.04 18.51 -8.80
N GLY A 10 -9.11 18.65 -8.00
CA GLY A 10 -9.50 19.87 -7.31
C GLY A 10 -8.60 20.23 -6.11
N ARG A 11 -7.49 19.51 -5.89
CA ARG A 11 -6.55 19.70 -4.77
C ARG A 11 -7.16 19.48 -3.39
N LEU A 12 -8.24 18.72 -3.30
CA LEU A 12 -8.78 18.31 -2.01
C LEU A 12 -7.96 17.14 -1.46
N LYS A 13 -7.67 17.20 -0.17
CA LYS A 13 -7.09 16.05 0.55
C LYS A 13 -8.20 15.04 0.79
N VAL A 14 -8.05 13.85 0.24
CA VAL A 14 -9.02 12.75 0.37
C VAL A 14 -8.39 11.65 1.21
N ALA A 15 -9.09 11.21 2.25
CA ALA A 15 -8.72 10.03 3.01
C ALA A 15 -9.64 8.87 2.64
N PHE A 16 -9.06 7.68 2.49
CA PHE A 16 -9.83 6.46 2.31
C PHE A 16 -9.98 5.75 3.65
N GLY A 17 -11.15 5.15 3.86
CA GLY A 17 -11.45 4.28 4.99
C GLY A 17 -11.95 2.93 4.49
N HIS A 18 -11.85 1.90 5.32
CA HIS A 18 -12.30 0.56 4.97
C HIS A 18 -13.82 0.40 5.14
N ASP A 19 -14.41 1.18 6.06
CA ASP A 19 -15.81 1.11 6.48
C ASP A 19 -16.14 -0.22 7.16
N CYS A 20 -16.60 -1.20 6.41
CA CYS A 20 -17.05 -2.50 6.90
C CYS A 20 -16.01 -3.61 6.60
N VAL A 21 -15.81 -4.53 7.54
CA VAL A 21 -14.95 -5.73 7.36
C VAL A 21 -15.56 -6.89 8.14
N MET A 22 -15.83 -7.99 7.47
CA MET A 22 -16.39 -9.21 8.06
C MET A 22 -17.66 -8.95 8.92
N ASP A 23 -18.49 -8.06 8.47
CA ASP A 23 -19.76 -7.74 9.11
C ASP A 23 -20.97 -8.10 8.23
N PRO A 24 -22.23 -7.96 8.71
CA PRO A 24 -23.42 -8.32 7.94
C PRO A 24 -23.59 -7.53 6.63
N TRP A 25 -22.97 -6.35 6.49
CA TRP A 25 -23.08 -5.49 5.31
C TRP A 25 -22.02 -5.81 4.27
N TYR A 26 -20.81 -6.19 4.73
CA TYR A 26 -19.69 -6.53 3.88
C TYR A 26 -18.87 -7.67 4.50
N PRO A 27 -19.13 -8.92 4.10
CA PRO A 27 -18.48 -10.11 4.68
C PRO A 27 -17.06 -10.35 4.17
N LEU A 28 -16.50 -9.42 3.42
CA LEU A 28 -15.15 -9.47 2.84
C LEU A 28 -14.22 -8.48 3.55
N GLY A 29 -13.03 -8.32 2.98
CA GLY A 29 -12.02 -7.39 3.47
C GLY A 29 -11.00 -8.03 4.41
N SER A 30 -9.83 -7.46 4.46
CA SER A 30 -8.68 -7.98 5.18
C SER A 30 -8.15 -7.02 6.26
N HIS A 31 -8.85 -5.95 6.58
CA HIS A 31 -8.37 -4.81 7.41
C HIS A 31 -7.11 -4.15 6.83
N ASP A 32 -6.85 -4.31 5.54
CA ASP A 32 -5.65 -3.84 4.89
C ASP A 32 -5.88 -2.54 4.12
N MET A 33 -5.28 -1.45 4.58
CA MET A 33 -5.41 -0.14 3.91
C MET A 33 -4.73 -0.11 2.53
N LEU A 34 -3.77 -1.00 2.24
CA LEU A 34 -3.24 -1.15 0.87
C LEU A 34 -4.27 -1.79 -0.07
N GLU A 35 -5.10 -2.71 0.44
CA GLU A 35 -6.22 -3.26 -0.32
C GLU A 35 -7.21 -2.16 -0.69
N VAL A 36 -7.57 -1.30 0.28
CA VAL A 36 -8.45 -0.15 0.06
C VAL A 36 -7.88 0.79 -1.00
N ALA A 37 -6.61 1.15 -0.90
CA ALA A 37 -5.94 2.01 -1.86
C ALA A 37 -5.88 1.38 -3.26
N SER A 38 -5.56 0.07 -3.34
CA SER A 38 -5.54 -0.68 -4.60
C SER A 38 -6.94 -0.76 -5.24
N MET A 39 -7.98 -1.00 -4.44
CA MET A 39 -9.36 -1.02 -4.92
C MET A 39 -9.79 0.36 -5.43
N ALA A 40 -9.54 1.41 -4.66
CA ALA A 40 -9.86 2.78 -5.05
C ALA A 40 -9.16 3.20 -6.36
N LEU A 41 -7.91 2.77 -6.55
CA LEU A 41 -7.13 2.98 -7.77
C LEU A 41 -7.83 2.36 -8.99
N HIS A 42 -8.26 1.10 -8.88
CA HIS A 42 -8.92 0.40 -9.99
C HIS A 42 -10.31 0.98 -10.28
N VAL A 43 -11.11 1.16 -9.24
CA VAL A 43 -12.49 1.66 -9.36
C VAL A 43 -12.53 3.13 -9.80
N GLY A 44 -11.53 3.92 -9.39
CA GLY A 44 -11.36 5.33 -9.76
C GLY A 44 -10.66 5.54 -11.11
N HIS A 45 -10.21 4.46 -11.79
CA HIS A 45 -9.38 4.55 -13.00
C HIS A 45 -8.14 5.44 -12.80
N MET A 46 -7.49 5.33 -11.65
CA MET A 46 -6.36 6.16 -11.23
C MET A 46 -5.02 5.45 -11.49
N THR A 47 -4.77 5.08 -12.75
CA THR A 47 -3.62 4.26 -13.16
C THR A 47 -2.38 5.05 -13.55
N GLY A 48 -2.45 6.39 -13.56
CA GLY A 48 -1.28 7.25 -13.76
C GLY A 48 -0.33 7.20 -12.57
N GLN A 49 0.98 7.36 -12.79
CA GLN A 49 1.98 7.27 -11.71
C GLN A 49 1.71 8.27 -10.56
N ASN A 50 1.31 9.48 -10.88
CA ASN A 50 0.95 10.48 -9.86
C ASN A 50 -0.33 10.08 -9.13
N GLU A 51 -1.33 9.59 -9.84
CA GLU A 51 -2.59 9.13 -9.28
C GLU A 51 -2.38 7.95 -8.32
N MET A 52 -1.52 6.99 -8.67
CA MET A 52 -1.15 5.88 -7.78
C MET A 52 -0.48 6.38 -6.49
N LYS A 53 0.41 7.38 -6.58
CA LYS A 53 1.01 8.01 -5.39
C LYS A 53 -0.03 8.72 -4.53
N GLU A 54 -1.00 9.38 -5.14
CA GLU A 54 -2.11 10.01 -4.41
C GLU A 54 -2.99 8.98 -3.70
N CYS A 55 -3.29 7.83 -4.33
CA CYS A 55 -3.99 6.73 -3.65
C CYS A 55 -3.21 6.20 -2.43
N PHE A 56 -1.88 6.12 -2.51
CA PHE A 56 -1.06 5.73 -1.36
C PHE A 56 -1.10 6.79 -0.25
N ARG A 57 -1.04 8.06 -0.60
CA ARG A 57 -1.16 9.17 0.36
C ARG A 57 -2.53 9.20 1.03
N ALA A 58 -3.58 8.82 0.30
CA ALA A 58 -4.95 8.79 0.81
C ALA A 58 -5.19 7.73 1.90
N VAL A 59 -4.29 6.77 2.07
CA VAL A 59 -4.32 5.78 3.16
C VAL A 59 -3.19 5.94 4.17
N THR A 60 -2.35 6.97 4.02
CA THR A 60 -1.20 7.23 4.91
C THR A 60 -1.17 8.67 5.40
N GLN A 61 -0.66 9.58 4.61
CA GLN A 61 -0.42 10.96 4.99
C GLN A 61 -1.71 11.76 5.16
N TYR A 62 -2.63 11.69 4.19
CA TYR A 62 -3.84 12.53 4.22
C TYR A 62 -4.78 12.22 5.37
N PRO A 63 -5.03 10.96 5.75
CA PRO A 63 -5.80 10.67 6.97
C PRO A 63 -5.19 11.30 8.22
N ALA A 64 -3.88 11.26 8.38
CA ALA A 64 -3.20 11.84 9.52
C ALA A 64 -3.34 13.38 9.55
N GLU A 65 -3.21 14.03 8.39
CA GLU A 65 -3.40 15.47 8.26
C GLU A 65 -4.85 15.89 8.52
N ILE A 66 -5.84 15.16 7.98
CA ILE A 66 -7.27 15.43 8.17
C ILE A 66 -7.67 15.25 9.64
N MET A 67 -7.12 14.23 10.30
CA MET A 67 -7.35 13.97 11.74
C MET A 67 -6.49 14.84 12.66
N CYS A 68 -5.67 15.75 12.11
CA CYS A 68 -4.77 16.62 12.85
C CYS A 68 -3.83 15.85 13.80
N LEU A 69 -3.33 14.68 13.36
CA LEU A 69 -2.40 13.88 14.15
C LEU A 69 -1.02 14.56 14.18
N GLY A 70 -0.65 15.08 15.33
CA GLY A 70 0.69 15.62 15.55
C GLY A 70 1.77 14.53 15.56
N ASN A 71 2.99 14.91 15.15
CA ASN A 71 4.16 14.03 15.14
C ASN A 71 4.00 12.75 14.30
N TYR A 72 3.18 12.79 13.26
CA TYR A 72 3.04 11.72 12.28
C TYR A 72 3.98 11.95 11.09
N GLY A 73 4.64 10.90 10.62
CA GLY A 73 5.48 10.91 9.42
C GLY A 73 6.86 10.30 9.65
N LEU A 74 7.66 10.29 8.56
CA LEU A 74 9.00 9.70 8.52
C LEU A 74 10.10 10.77 8.69
N GLN A 75 9.88 11.73 9.60
CA GLN A 75 10.80 12.83 9.86
C GLN A 75 11.35 12.76 11.29
N LYS A 76 12.52 13.36 11.49
CA LYS A 76 13.10 13.49 12.83
C LYS A 76 12.13 14.27 13.75
N GLY A 77 11.83 13.71 14.89
CA GLY A 77 10.86 14.27 15.86
C GLY A 77 9.45 13.71 15.76
N CYS A 78 9.15 12.93 14.71
CA CYS A 78 7.89 12.20 14.62
C CYS A 78 7.90 10.94 15.50
N ASN A 79 6.70 10.43 15.77
CA ASN A 79 6.56 9.13 16.43
C ASN A 79 7.18 8.03 15.56
N GLY A 80 7.81 7.05 16.20
CA GLY A 80 8.34 5.87 15.50
C GLY A 80 7.23 4.88 15.14
N ASP A 81 6.22 5.33 14.41
CA ASP A 81 5.10 4.52 13.92
C ASP A 81 5.33 4.25 12.43
N LEU A 82 5.75 3.03 12.09
CA LEU A 82 6.23 2.65 10.77
C LEU A 82 5.68 1.29 10.36
N VAL A 83 5.48 1.11 9.05
CA VAL A 83 5.27 -0.21 8.46
C VAL A 83 6.34 -0.42 7.38
N ILE A 84 7.10 -1.49 7.51
CA ILE A 84 8.11 -1.89 6.52
C ILE A 84 7.49 -2.97 5.63
N LEU A 85 7.40 -2.66 4.34
CA LEU A 85 6.80 -3.52 3.32
C LEU A 85 7.87 -4.20 2.48
N GLN A 86 7.58 -5.41 2.01
CA GLN A 86 8.41 -6.11 1.02
C GLN A 86 8.15 -5.51 -0.38
N ALA A 87 8.47 -4.23 -0.55
CA ALA A 87 8.32 -3.50 -1.81
C ALA A 87 9.44 -2.47 -1.97
N THR A 88 9.78 -2.13 -3.20
CA THR A 88 10.83 -1.17 -3.52
C THR A 88 10.33 0.27 -3.54
N ASP A 89 9.05 0.46 -3.85
CA ASP A 89 8.40 1.77 -3.90
C ASP A 89 6.89 1.67 -3.60
N THR A 90 6.23 2.83 -3.51
CA THR A 90 4.81 2.92 -3.19
C THR A 90 3.90 2.34 -4.28
N ILE A 91 4.31 2.40 -5.54
CA ILE A 91 3.54 1.84 -6.67
C ILE A 91 3.60 0.32 -6.61
N GLU A 92 4.77 -0.23 -6.33
CA GLU A 92 4.94 -1.67 -6.16
C GLU A 92 4.17 -2.18 -4.92
N ALA A 93 4.16 -1.41 -3.83
CA ALA A 93 3.36 -1.72 -2.66
C ALA A 93 1.86 -1.85 -3.01
N LEU A 94 1.31 -0.91 -3.77
CA LEU A 94 -0.08 -0.97 -4.23
C LEU A 94 -0.35 -2.15 -5.19
N ARG A 95 0.60 -2.43 -6.09
CA ARG A 95 0.49 -3.49 -7.08
C ARG A 95 0.53 -4.88 -6.48
N LEU A 96 1.48 -5.13 -5.59
CA LEU A 96 1.75 -6.46 -5.04
C LEU A 96 1.02 -6.73 -3.72
N LYS A 97 0.64 -5.70 -2.98
CA LYS A 97 0.10 -5.82 -1.61
C LYS A 97 0.96 -6.78 -0.78
N PRO A 98 2.26 -6.48 -0.64
CA PRO A 98 3.25 -7.41 -0.11
C PRO A 98 3.14 -7.60 1.39
N SER A 99 3.89 -8.59 1.91
CA SER A 99 4.04 -8.82 3.35
C SER A 99 4.49 -7.56 4.08
N ARG A 100 3.98 -7.39 5.27
CA ARG A 100 4.42 -6.40 6.26
C ARG A 100 5.54 -7.00 7.07
N LEU A 101 6.77 -6.80 6.60
CA LEU A 101 7.95 -7.35 7.25
C LEU A 101 8.02 -6.94 8.72
N PHE A 102 7.69 -5.67 9.00
CA PHE A 102 7.60 -5.18 10.38
C PHE A 102 6.50 -4.12 10.49
N VAL A 103 5.76 -4.20 11.59
CA VAL A 103 4.89 -3.12 12.07
C VAL A 103 5.50 -2.60 13.35
N ILE A 104 5.82 -1.31 13.36
CA ILE A 104 6.51 -0.64 14.47
C ILE A 104 5.58 0.43 15.01
N ARG A 105 5.38 0.43 16.33
CA ARG A 105 4.62 1.45 17.03
C ARG A 105 5.44 2.04 18.16
N ARG A 106 5.59 3.36 18.14
CA ARG A 106 6.40 4.12 19.12
C ARG A 106 7.80 3.50 19.30
N GLY A 107 8.43 3.16 18.17
CA GLY A 107 9.76 2.57 18.14
C GLY A 107 9.85 1.10 18.55
N LYS A 108 8.73 0.42 18.85
CA LYS A 108 8.71 -1.01 19.19
C LYS A 108 8.07 -1.82 18.09
N ILE A 109 8.70 -2.94 17.72
CA ILE A 109 8.11 -3.92 16.80
C ILE A 109 6.92 -4.57 17.51
N ILE A 110 5.73 -4.49 16.91
CA ILE A 110 4.50 -5.09 17.44
C ILE A 110 4.01 -6.25 16.58
N SER A 111 4.48 -6.36 15.34
CA SER A 111 4.19 -7.48 14.44
C SER A 111 5.32 -7.65 13.43
N SER A 112 5.54 -8.87 12.98
CA SER A 112 6.47 -9.18 11.89
C SER A 112 5.95 -10.37 11.07
N GLU A 113 6.25 -10.34 9.78
CA GLU A 113 5.99 -11.44 8.84
C GLU A 113 7.28 -11.83 8.13
N GLU A 114 7.41 -13.11 7.79
CA GLU A 114 8.51 -13.59 6.96
C GLU A 114 8.34 -13.08 5.52
N PRO A 115 9.46 -12.76 4.84
CA PRO A 115 9.42 -12.37 3.43
C PRO A 115 8.81 -13.48 2.58
N LYS A 116 7.83 -13.15 1.74
CA LYS A 116 7.29 -14.10 0.75
C LYS A 116 8.32 -14.34 -0.34
N SER A 117 8.55 -15.61 -0.65
CA SER A 117 9.32 -16.04 -1.80
C SER A 117 8.44 -16.94 -2.69
N SER A 118 8.62 -16.82 -3.99
CA SER A 118 7.92 -17.66 -4.97
C SER A 118 8.93 -18.47 -5.75
N ASN A 119 8.65 -19.74 -5.93
CA ASN A 119 9.47 -20.65 -6.73
C ASN A 119 8.61 -21.26 -7.83
N VAL A 120 9.22 -21.55 -8.96
CA VAL A 120 8.61 -22.29 -10.05
C VAL A 120 9.44 -23.55 -10.31
N LEU A 121 8.77 -24.66 -10.54
CA LEU A 121 9.38 -25.93 -10.90
C LEU A 121 9.28 -26.11 -12.40
N ILE A 122 10.43 -26.19 -13.07
CA ILE A 122 10.53 -26.42 -14.53
C ILE A 122 11.46 -27.61 -14.75
N ASN A 123 10.98 -28.65 -15.40
CA ASN A 123 11.76 -29.86 -15.71
C ASN A 123 12.44 -30.51 -14.48
N GLY A 124 11.83 -30.42 -13.30
CA GLY A 124 12.38 -30.97 -12.07
C GLY A 124 13.35 -30.04 -11.33
N GLU A 125 13.67 -28.89 -11.86
CA GLU A 125 14.52 -27.86 -11.24
C GLU A 125 13.70 -26.72 -10.67
N ILE A 126 14.14 -26.20 -9.51
CA ILE A 126 13.46 -25.11 -8.80
C ILE A 126 14.15 -23.78 -9.11
N TYR A 127 13.37 -22.85 -9.65
CA TYR A 127 13.80 -21.48 -9.93
C TYR A 127 13.07 -20.49 -9.01
N LYS A 128 13.84 -19.56 -8.41
CA LYS A 128 13.26 -18.47 -7.63
C LYS A 128 12.67 -17.43 -8.58
N VAL A 129 11.42 -17.04 -8.33
CA VAL A 129 10.72 -16.01 -9.10
C VAL A 129 10.52 -14.78 -8.25
N SER A 130 10.82 -13.62 -8.81
CA SER A 130 10.52 -12.32 -8.20
C SER A 130 9.58 -11.54 -9.13
N PHE A 131 8.58 -10.89 -8.55
CA PHE A 131 7.68 -9.97 -9.24
C PHE A 131 8.05 -8.50 -9.00
N SER A 132 9.20 -8.27 -8.36
CA SER A 132 9.73 -6.93 -8.10
C SER A 132 10.31 -6.31 -9.38
N LYS A 133 10.16 -4.99 -9.55
CA LYS A 133 10.67 -4.25 -10.71
C LYS A 133 12.17 -4.39 -10.94
N LYS A 134 12.95 -4.66 -9.91
CA LYS A 134 14.41 -4.81 -10.03
C LYS A 134 14.83 -5.97 -10.93
N ASP A 135 13.96 -6.96 -11.06
CA ASP A 135 14.23 -8.16 -11.87
C ASP A 135 13.65 -8.08 -13.29
N PHE A 136 12.89 -7.02 -13.58
CA PHE A 136 12.46 -6.68 -14.92
C PHE A 136 13.46 -5.72 -15.56
N SER A 137 14.59 -6.22 -15.99
CA SER A 137 15.40 -5.52 -16.99
C SER A 137 14.65 -5.62 -18.32
N TRP A 138 13.96 -4.57 -18.70
CA TRP A 138 13.57 -4.35 -20.09
C TRP A 138 14.86 -4.05 -20.88
N THR A 139 15.70 -5.04 -21.09
CA THR A 139 16.73 -4.98 -22.10
C THR A 139 16.04 -5.27 -23.41
N GLN A 140 15.65 -4.17 -24.06
CA GLN A 140 15.54 -3.95 -25.49
C GLN A 140 15.11 -5.16 -26.34
N VAL A 141 13.91 -5.06 -26.84
CA VAL A 141 13.63 -5.50 -28.22
C VAL A 141 13.79 -4.30 -29.14
#